data_739702417d6720413009a410c0d737d4
#
_entry.id   739702417d6720413009a410c0d737d4
#
_cell.length_a   1.000
_cell.length_b   1.000
_cell.length_c   1.000
_cell.angle_alpha   90.00
_cell.angle_beta   90.00
_cell.angle_gamma   90.00
#
_symmetry.space_group_name_H-M   'P 1'
#
loop_
_entity.id
_entity.type
_entity.pdbx_description
1 polymer ?
#
loop_
_entity_poly.entity_id
_entity_poly.type
_entity_poly.pdbx_seq_one_letter_code
_entity_poly.pdbx_strand_id
1 'polypeptide(L)'
;MRTLLAVLALAAAFLSASTAHAQSYPARPIKLIVPYGPGGTVDPTARILGARASELLGQPVVIENRAGAAGSIGTEAAVKAPADGYTVLVHTNVLASEPWLKSALPYNFARDMTPVVTINETPFVLLVNPTLPVNSVKELVDYAKRRPGKLNFGASGVGASGHLRGEQFQVETGVKMTYVPYRDGGTTLLGLVANDIQVSFDTLPGSIAMIREGKLKILAVSTPQRWFLVPEVPTMTEAGYPGLVSQWIGAYVRTGTPADALDKLVRAFQEALRDPKVKEQFTKLGFETLGHGPEQTRQRLQEETEMWRKTIAAAGIKIE
;
A
#
# COMPACT_ATOMS: atom_id res chain seq x y z
N MET A 1 -14.49 4.51 -71.51
CA MET A 1 -13.33 3.79 -70.97
C MET A 1 -12.60 4.55 -69.87
N ARG A 2 -12.24 5.81 -70.01
CA ARG A 2 -11.51 6.59 -68.97
C ARG A 2 -12.29 6.78 -67.63
N THR A 3 -13.60 7.00 -67.71
CA THR A 3 -14.46 7.17 -66.56
C THR A 3 -14.66 5.87 -65.73
N LEU A 4 -14.71 4.73 -66.40
CA LEU A 4 -14.84 3.41 -65.73
C LEU A 4 -13.56 3.02 -64.97
N LEU A 5 -12.40 3.34 -65.55
CA LEU A 5 -11.11 3.15 -64.92
C LEU A 5 -10.91 4.04 -63.69
N ALA A 6 -11.42 5.29 -63.74
CA ALA A 6 -11.35 6.18 -62.57
C ALA A 6 -12.24 5.71 -61.42
N VAL A 7 -13.43 5.16 -61.69
CA VAL A 7 -14.32 4.60 -60.66
C VAL A 7 -13.75 3.32 -60.04
N LEU A 8 -13.14 2.45 -60.87
CA LEU A 8 -12.46 1.26 -60.37
C LEU A 8 -11.22 1.60 -59.50
N ALA A 9 -10.45 2.63 -59.89
CA ALA A 9 -9.31 3.09 -59.10
C ALA A 9 -9.76 3.71 -57.76
N LEU A 10 -10.86 4.46 -57.75
CA LEU A 10 -11.45 5.01 -56.50
C LEU A 10 -11.99 3.90 -55.61
N ALA A 11 -12.66 2.89 -56.16
CA ALA A 11 -13.15 1.73 -55.39
C ALA A 11 -12.01 0.90 -54.85
N ALA A 12 -10.91 0.69 -55.58
CA ALA A 12 -9.71 0.00 -55.10
C ALA A 12 -9.00 0.79 -53.99
N ALA A 13 -9.01 2.13 -54.04
CA ALA A 13 -8.46 2.99 -52.98
C ALA A 13 -9.30 2.94 -51.70
N PHE A 14 -10.62 2.80 -51.78
CA PHE A 14 -11.50 2.58 -50.62
C PHE A 14 -11.41 1.17 -50.01
N LEU A 15 -11.12 0.15 -50.82
CA LEU A 15 -10.86 -1.22 -50.30
C LEU A 15 -9.47 -1.39 -49.66
N SER A 16 -8.54 -0.49 -49.95
CA SER A 16 -7.23 -0.39 -49.31
C SER A 16 -7.29 0.42 -48.01
N ALA A 17 -8.48 0.93 -47.59
CA ALA A 17 -8.67 1.49 -46.28
C ALA A 17 -8.37 0.39 -45.24
N SER A 18 -7.12 0.38 -44.89
CA SER A 18 -6.43 -0.46 -43.96
C SER A 18 -7.36 -0.96 -42.87
N THR A 19 -7.45 -2.25 -42.72
CA THR A 19 -7.69 -2.86 -41.40
C THR A 19 -6.60 -2.30 -40.50
N ALA A 20 -6.86 -1.15 -39.89
CA ALA A 20 -6.09 -0.72 -38.74
C ALA A 20 -6.30 -1.83 -37.72
N HIS A 21 -5.42 -2.82 -37.73
CA HIS A 21 -5.32 -3.76 -36.61
C HIS A 21 -5.06 -2.87 -35.42
N ALA A 22 -6.08 -2.62 -34.61
CA ALA A 22 -5.90 -2.07 -33.28
C ALA A 22 -4.81 -2.92 -32.63
N GLN A 23 -3.62 -2.33 -32.44
CA GLN A 23 -2.51 -3.05 -31.82
C GLN A 23 -3.02 -3.65 -30.53
N SER A 24 -2.98 -4.99 -30.44
CA SER A 24 -3.50 -5.67 -29.27
C SER A 24 -2.72 -5.21 -28.04
N TYR A 25 -3.38 -4.57 -27.09
CA TYR A 25 -2.77 -4.22 -25.81
C TYR A 25 -2.30 -5.51 -25.09
N PRO A 26 -1.10 -5.52 -24.45
CA PRO A 26 -0.02 -4.54 -24.56
C PRO A 26 0.87 -4.79 -25.79
N ALA A 27 1.24 -3.73 -26.51
CA ALA A 27 2.15 -3.78 -27.67
C ALA A 27 3.56 -3.23 -27.33
N ARG A 28 3.80 -2.77 -26.10
CA ARG A 28 5.06 -2.20 -25.61
C ARG A 28 5.19 -2.41 -24.11
N PRO A 29 6.39 -2.17 -23.51
CA PRO A 29 6.62 -2.36 -22.08
C PRO A 29 5.63 -1.57 -21.22
N ILE A 30 5.19 -2.20 -20.12
CA ILE A 30 4.36 -1.61 -19.08
C ILE A 30 5.26 -1.14 -17.95
N LYS A 31 5.01 0.06 -17.43
CA LYS A 31 5.74 0.65 -16.33
C LYS A 31 4.97 0.51 -15.02
N LEU A 32 5.60 -0.06 -13.98
CA LEU A 32 5.11 0.01 -12.61
C LEU A 32 5.84 1.13 -11.87
N ILE A 33 5.14 2.22 -11.56
CA ILE A 33 5.67 3.29 -10.71
C ILE A 33 5.55 2.85 -9.25
N VAL A 34 6.69 2.83 -8.56
CA VAL A 34 6.81 2.64 -7.11
C VAL A 34 7.17 3.99 -6.51
N PRO A 35 6.31 4.62 -5.67
CA PRO A 35 6.54 5.98 -5.17
C PRO A 35 7.49 6.03 -3.97
N TYR A 36 8.31 5.00 -3.81
CA TYR A 36 9.29 4.84 -2.73
C TYR A 36 10.63 4.38 -3.27
N GLY A 37 11.67 4.55 -2.46
CA GLY A 37 13.00 4.01 -2.77
C GLY A 37 13.03 2.49 -2.80
N PRO A 38 14.07 1.90 -3.42
CA PRO A 38 14.28 0.46 -3.41
C PRO A 38 14.44 -0.10 -1.98
N GLY A 39 14.01 -1.35 -1.77
CA GLY A 39 14.22 -2.09 -0.52
C GLY A 39 13.14 -1.95 0.55
N GLY A 40 12.16 -1.03 0.37
CA GLY A 40 10.96 -1.00 1.20
C GLY A 40 9.96 -2.11 0.82
N THR A 41 8.77 -2.11 1.43
CA THR A 41 7.75 -3.17 1.19
C THR A 41 7.15 -3.14 -0.22
N VAL A 42 7.05 -1.98 -0.83
CA VAL A 42 6.40 -1.79 -2.15
C VAL A 42 7.30 -2.22 -3.31
N ASP A 43 8.59 -1.96 -3.23
CA ASP A 43 9.54 -2.28 -4.30
C ASP A 43 9.65 -3.81 -4.57
N PRO A 44 9.91 -4.67 -3.56
CA PRO A 44 9.90 -6.11 -3.79
C PRO A 44 8.52 -6.63 -4.22
N THR A 45 7.42 -6.06 -3.71
CA THR A 45 6.07 -6.39 -4.16
C THR A 45 5.89 -6.13 -5.66
N ALA A 46 6.28 -4.96 -6.14
CA ALA A 46 6.20 -4.61 -7.56
C ALA A 46 7.10 -5.49 -8.44
N ARG A 47 8.31 -5.85 -7.97
CA ARG A 47 9.24 -6.71 -8.71
C ARG A 47 8.73 -8.15 -8.83
N ILE A 48 8.23 -8.72 -7.74
CA ILE A 48 7.67 -10.09 -7.74
C ILE A 48 6.46 -10.16 -8.67
N LEU A 49 5.50 -9.24 -8.52
CA LEU A 49 4.33 -9.17 -9.39
C LEU A 49 4.72 -8.91 -10.85
N GLY A 50 5.60 -7.93 -11.08
CA GLY A 50 6.01 -7.50 -12.42
C GLY A 50 6.74 -8.60 -13.20
N ALA A 51 7.57 -9.39 -12.56
CA ALA A 51 8.27 -10.51 -13.19
C ALA A 51 7.28 -11.54 -13.76
N ARG A 52 6.30 -11.99 -12.97
CA ARG A 52 5.30 -12.96 -13.43
C ARG A 52 4.30 -12.34 -14.41
N ALA A 53 3.87 -11.09 -14.16
CA ALA A 53 2.98 -10.38 -15.08
C ALA A 53 3.63 -10.15 -16.46
N SER A 54 4.94 -9.95 -16.55
CA SER A 54 5.67 -9.81 -17.81
C SER A 54 5.52 -11.05 -18.69
N GLU A 55 5.62 -12.25 -18.09
CA GLU A 55 5.42 -13.53 -18.81
C GLU A 55 3.98 -13.65 -19.32
N LEU A 56 2.99 -13.34 -18.48
CA LEU A 56 1.57 -13.47 -18.80
C LEU A 56 1.10 -12.47 -19.86
N LEU A 57 1.67 -11.26 -19.86
CA LEU A 57 1.32 -10.18 -20.78
C LEU A 57 2.13 -10.25 -22.09
N GLY A 58 3.20 -11.05 -22.15
CA GLY A 58 4.09 -11.13 -23.30
C GLY A 58 4.85 -9.82 -23.59
N GLN A 59 4.93 -8.92 -22.63
CA GLN A 59 5.63 -7.63 -22.71
C GLN A 59 6.41 -7.36 -21.41
N PRO A 60 7.57 -6.72 -21.49
CA PRO A 60 8.32 -6.37 -20.31
C PRO A 60 7.52 -5.50 -19.33
N VAL A 61 7.57 -5.84 -18.04
CA VAL A 61 7.05 -4.99 -16.95
C VAL A 61 8.25 -4.38 -16.22
N VAL A 62 8.40 -3.07 -16.33
CA VAL A 62 9.57 -2.32 -15.85
C VAL A 62 9.22 -1.56 -14.57
N ILE A 63 10.03 -1.75 -13.53
CA ILE A 63 9.83 -1.05 -12.25
C ILE A 63 10.56 0.29 -12.28
N GLU A 64 9.85 1.37 -11.97
CA GLU A 64 10.40 2.72 -11.84
C GLU A 64 10.17 3.26 -10.44
N ASN A 65 11.24 3.38 -9.63
CA ASN A 65 11.16 3.98 -8.32
C ASN A 65 11.18 5.52 -8.43
N ARG A 66 10.09 6.18 -7.99
CA ARG A 66 9.95 7.64 -7.92
C ARG A 66 9.64 8.09 -6.51
N ALA A 67 10.66 8.07 -5.67
CA ALA A 67 10.55 8.46 -4.26
C ALA A 67 10.41 9.98 -4.10
N GLY A 68 9.82 10.40 -2.99
CA GLY A 68 9.76 11.78 -2.54
C GLY A 68 8.38 12.21 -2.02
N ALA A 69 8.36 13.19 -1.11
CA ALA A 69 7.17 13.75 -0.48
C ALA A 69 6.19 12.68 0.03
N ALA A 70 6.71 11.67 0.76
CA ALA A 70 5.94 10.53 1.27
C ALA A 70 5.12 9.78 0.20
N GLY A 71 5.63 9.69 -1.04
CA GLY A 71 5.01 9.00 -2.16
C GLY A 71 4.22 9.89 -3.12
N SER A 72 3.96 11.16 -2.79
CA SER A 72 3.15 12.04 -3.64
C SER A 72 3.80 12.31 -5.00
N ILE A 73 5.13 12.36 -5.11
CA ILE A 73 5.83 12.60 -6.39
C ILE A 73 5.55 11.45 -7.37
N GLY A 74 5.68 10.21 -6.92
CA GLY A 74 5.40 9.04 -7.76
C GLY A 74 3.91 8.92 -8.10
N THR A 75 3.04 9.21 -7.14
CA THR A 75 1.58 9.22 -7.35
C THR A 75 1.17 10.27 -8.38
N GLU A 76 1.67 11.49 -8.27
CA GLU A 76 1.42 12.56 -9.24
C GLU A 76 1.88 12.18 -10.65
N ALA A 77 3.05 11.55 -10.76
CA ALA A 77 3.56 11.08 -12.05
C ALA A 77 2.64 10.04 -12.69
N ALA A 78 2.06 9.12 -11.89
CA ALA A 78 1.09 8.15 -12.38
C ALA A 78 -0.25 8.81 -12.78
N VAL A 79 -0.73 9.76 -11.99
CA VAL A 79 -1.95 10.53 -12.28
C VAL A 79 -1.80 11.34 -13.57
N LYS A 80 -0.63 11.92 -13.85
CA LYS A 80 -0.36 12.70 -15.07
C LYS A 80 -0.02 11.85 -16.31
N ALA A 81 0.20 10.55 -16.14
CA ALA A 81 0.49 9.66 -17.27
C ALA A 81 -0.72 9.53 -18.21
N PRO A 82 -0.53 9.12 -19.49
CA PRO A 82 -1.65 8.79 -20.36
C PRO A 82 -2.55 7.71 -19.78
N ALA A 83 -3.87 7.83 -20.00
CA ALA A 83 -4.85 6.83 -19.59
C ALA A 83 -4.92 5.69 -20.64
N ASP A 84 -3.80 4.99 -20.86
CA ASP A 84 -3.65 3.97 -21.89
C ASP A 84 -3.29 2.58 -21.33
N GLY A 85 -3.20 2.46 -19.99
CA GLY A 85 -2.86 1.24 -19.29
C GLY A 85 -1.36 0.91 -19.21
N TYR A 86 -0.47 1.68 -19.85
CA TYR A 86 0.97 1.42 -19.83
C TYR A 86 1.71 1.98 -18.61
N THR A 87 1.03 2.74 -17.78
CA THR A 87 1.56 3.21 -16.49
C THR A 87 0.66 2.74 -15.36
N VAL A 88 1.20 1.95 -14.48
CA VAL A 88 0.51 1.42 -13.30
C VAL A 88 1.22 1.94 -12.06
N LEU A 89 0.50 2.48 -11.10
CA LEU A 89 1.00 2.84 -9.77
C LEU A 89 0.88 1.64 -8.85
N VAL A 90 1.94 1.31 -8.12
CA VAL A 90 1.91 0.32 -7.01
C VAL A 90 2.13 1.07 -5.72
N HIS A 91 1.15 1.07 -4.82
CA HIS A 91 1.17 1.91 -3.64
C HIS A 91 0.55 1.22 -2.42
N THR A 92 0.93 1.66 -1.22
CA THR A 92 0.30 1.22 0.03
C THR A 92 -1.04 1.93 0.26
N ASN A 93 -1.84 1.41 1.19
CA ASN A 93 -3.10 2.01 1.61
C ASN A 93 -2.98 3.34 2.37
N VAL A 94 -1.77 3.88 2.53
CA VAL A 94 -1.59 5.26 3.06
C VAL A 94 -2.30 6.31 2.20
N LEU A 95 -2.55 6.00 0.91
CA LEU A 95 -3.36 6.80 0.01
C LEU A 95 -4.73 7.17 0.59
N ALA A 96 -5.31 6.31 1.42
CA ALA A 96 -6.60 6.56 2.06
C ALA A 96 -6.57 7.73 3.07
N SER A 97 -5.41 8.01 3.66
CA SER A 97 -5.22 9.09 4.65
C SER A 97 -4.78 10.42 4.03
N GLU A 98 -4.13 10.39 2.85
CA GLU A 98 -3.53 11.58 2.23
C GLU A 98 -4.47 12.78 2.06
N PRO A 99 -5.75 12.62 1.64
CA PRO A 99 -6.67 13.75 1.46
C PRO A 99 -6.96 14.55 2.74
N TRP A 100 -6.74 13.92 3.90
CA TRP A 100 -7.02 14.51 5.20
C TRP A 100 -5.78 15.07 5.90
N LEU A 101 -4.61 14.67 5.42
CA LEU A 101 -3.32 15.09 5.97
C LEU A 101 -2.73 16.29 5.23
N LYS A 102 -2.93 16.38 3.92
CA LYS A 102 -2.27 17.36 3.05
C LYS A 102 -3.29 18.37 2.54
N SER A 103 -3.05 19.64 2.80
CA SER A 103 -3.96 20.73 2.41
C SER A 103 -4.01 20.99 0.89
N ALA A 104 -2.95 20.63 0.15
CA ALA A 104 -2.83 20.89 -1.28
C ALA A 104 -2.20 19.67 -2.00
N LEU A 105 -3.02 18.66 -2.31
CA LEU A 105 -2.62 17.61 -3.23
C LEU A 105 -2.88 18.06 -4.67
N PRO A 106 -1.92 17.86 -5.60
CA PRO A 106 -2.12 18.21 -7.01
C PRO A 106 -3.00 17.19 -7.76
N TYR A 107 -3.65 16.26 -7.05
CA TYR A 107 -4.54 15.22 -7.58
C TYR A 107 -5.63 14.86 -6.57
N ASN A 108 -6.69 14.26 -7.09
CA ASN A 108 -7.69 13.57 -6.27
C ASN A 108 -7.62 12.07 -6.58
N PHE A 109 -6.97 11.29 -5.72
CA PHE A 109 -6.68 9.90 -5.97
C PHE A 109 -7.94 9.07 -6.30
N ALA A 110 -9.01 9.24 -5.55
CA ALA A 110 -10.26 8.50 -5.75
C ALA A 110 -10.94 8.79 -7.09
N ARG A 111 -10.77 10.01 -7.61
CA ARG A 111 -11.29 10.43 -8.93
C ARG A 111 -10.35 10.03 -10.06
N ASP A 112 -9.04 10.23 -9.86
CA ASP A 112 -8.05 10.22 -10.93
C ASP A 112 -7.44 8.84 -11.19
N MET A 113 -7.60 7.89 -10.25
CA MET A 113 -7.04 6.54 -10.34
C MET A 113 -8.11 5.45 -10.19
N THR A 114 -7.99 4.43 -11.00
CA THR A 114 -8.85 3.24 -10.99
C THR A 114 -8.06 2.06 -10.44
N PRO A 115 -8.56 1.35 -9.43
CA PRO A 115 -7.93 0.14 -8.92
C PRO A 115 -7.84 -0.96 -9.98
N VAL A 116 -6.75 -1.71 -9.95
CA VAL A 116 -6.54 -2.93 -10.75
C VAL A 116 -6.66 -4.15 -9.84
N VAL A 117 -5.90 -4.17 -8.74
CA VAL A 117 -5.86 -5.32 -7.82
C VAL A 117 -5.30 -4.89 -6.46
N THR A 118 -5.78 -5.52 -5.37
CA THR A 118 -5.02 -5.56 -4.12
C THR A 118 -4.04 -6.74 -4.20
N ILE A 119 -2.75 -6.45 -4.09
CA ILE A 119 -1.67 -7.41 -4.33
C ILE A 119 -1.48 -8.30 -3.10
N ASN A 120 -1.10 -7.70 -2.00
CA ASN A 120 -0.78 -8.38 -0.75
C ASN A 120 -1.08 -7.52 0.47
N GLU A 121 -0.99 -8.13 1.65
CA GLU A 121 -1.02 -7.41 2.91
C GLU A 121 -0.01 -7.96 3.91
N THR A 122 0.29 -7.16 4.93
CA THR A 122 1.11 -7.50 6.08
C THR A 122 0.58 -6.76 7.32
N PRO A 123 0.66 -7.36 8.53
CA PRO A 123 0.19 -6.66 9.72
C PRO A 123 1.10 -5.48 10.07
N PHE A 124 0.48 -4.42 10.58
CA PHE A 124 1.14 -3.62 11.58
C PHE A 124 1.16 -4.37 12.91
N VAL A 125 2.20 -4.17 13.68
CA VAL A 125 2.38 -4.77 14.99
C VAL A 125 2.53 -3.67 16.04
N LEU A 126 1.88 -3.86 17.17
CA LEU A 126 2.09 -3.03 18.36
C LEU A 126 3.30 -3.56 19.10
N LEU A 127 4.36 -2.78 19.11
CA LEU A 127 5.64 -3.09 19.71
C LEU A 127 5.87 -2.26 20.98
N VAL A 128 6.48 -2.89 21.97
CA VAL A 128 6.97 -2.19 23.16
C VAL A 128 8.40 -2.58 23.49
N ASN A 129 9.12 -1.68 24.18
CA ASN A 129 10.41 -2.02 24.78
C ASN A 129 10.21 -3.12 25.83
N PRO A 130 11.03 -4.18 25.88
CA PRO A 130 10.86 -5.30 26.83
C PRO A 130 10.93 -4.90 28.31
N THR A 131 11.56 -3.77 28.65
CA THR A 131 11.62 -3.27 30.04
C THR A 131 10.31 -2.66 30.52
N LEU A 132 9.38 -2.33 29.59
CA LEU A 132 8.05 -1.88 29.97
C LEU A 132 7.27 -3.04 30.62
N PRO A 133 6.72 -2.87 31.85
CA PRO A 133 6.10 -3.96 32.58
C PRO A 133 4.66 -4.22 32.11
N VAL A 134 4.51 -4.57 30.84
CA VAL A 134 3.23 -4.91 30.19
C VAL A 134 3.39 -6.11 29.26
N ASN A 135 2.40 -7.01 29.22
CA ASN A 135 2.41 -8.23 28.40
C ASN A 135 1.17 -8.35 27.50
N SER A 136 0.28 -7.37 27.54
CA SER A 136 -0.92 -7.33 26.71
C SER A 136 -1.27 -5.89 26.34
N VAL A 137 -2.12 -5.74 25.30
CA VAL A 137 -2.65 -4.43 24.90
C VAL A 137 -3.42 -3.79 26.05
N LYS A 138 -4.22 -4.58 26.78
CA LYS A 138 -4.96 -4.10 27.95
C LYS A 138 -4.03 -3.56 29.04
N GLU A 139 -2.96 -4.28 29.38
CA GLU A 139 -1.98 -3.83 30.37
C GLU A 139 -1.27 -2.54 29.93
N LEU A 140 -0.94 -2.40 28.61
CA LEU A 140 -0.38 -1.17 28.06
C LEU A 140 -1.36 0.00 28.19
N VAL A 141 -2.63 -0.21 27.86
CA VAL A 141 -3.68 0.82 28.00
C VAL A 141 -3.84 1.25 29.46
N ASP A 142 -3.94 0.28 30.37
CA ASP A 142 -4.07 0.55 31.81
C ASP A 142 -2.82 1.27 32.36
N TYR A 143 -1.64 0.88 31.89
CA TYR A 143 -0.36 1.52 32.27
C TYR A 143 -0.29 2.98 31.78
N ALA A 144 -0.64 3.22 30.51
CA ALA A 144 -0.63 4.55 29.91
C ALA A 144 -1.69 5.49 30.52
N LYS A 145 -2.89 4.99 30.82
CA LYS A 145 -3.96 5.76 31.49
C LYS A 145 -3.57 6.25 32.88
N ARG A 146 -2.78 5.47 33.63
CA ARG A 146 -2.24 5.90 34.93
C ARG A 146 -1.08 6.89 34.83
N ARG A 147 -0.52 7.10 33.62
CA ARG A 147 0.66 7.92 33.35
C ARG A 147 0.50 8.74 32.08
N PRO A 148 -0.54 9.61 31.98
CA PRO A 148 -0.83 10.35 30.76
C PRO A 148 0.35 11.19 30.29
N GLY A 149 0.74 11.04 29.01
CA GLY A 149 1.85 11.75 28.38
C GLY A 149 3.26 11.31 28.80
N LYS A 150 3.40 10.24 29.61
CA LYS A 150 4.71 9.74 30.07
C LYS A 150 5.31 8.67 29.17
N LEU A 151 4.51 8.03 28.34
CA LEU A 151 5.01 7.12 27.31
C LEU A 151 5.27 7.89 26.02
N ASN A 152 6.41 7.62 25.42
CA ASN A 152 6.76 8.10 24.08
C ASN A 152 6.43 6.99 23.06
N PHE A 153 5.80 7.37 21.95
CA PHE A 153 5.70 6.49 20.79
C PHE A 153 6.41 7.09 19.58
N GLY A 154 7.05 6.26 18.79
CA GLY A 154 7.86 6.69 17.65
C GLY A 154 7.35 6.15 16.33
N ALA A 155 7.59 6.93 15.27
CA ALA A 155 7.39 6.51 13.89
C ALA A 155 8.25 7.35 12.92
N SER A 156 8.32 6.89 11.66
CA SER A 156 9.14 7.48 10.59
C SER A 156 8.51 8.76 9.99
N GLY A 157 8.41 9.82 10.78
CA GLY A 157 7.89 11.11 10.34
C GLY A 157 6.39 11.33 10.58
N VAL A 158 5.99 12.60 10.55
CA VAL A 158 4.59 13.00 10.73
C VAL A 158 3.76 12.53 9.54
N GLY A 159 2.60 11.92 9.79
CA GLY A 159 1.72 11.36 8.75
C GLY A 159 2.17 10.01 8.19
N ALA A 160 3.32 9.48 8.60
CA ALA A 160 3.72 8.13 8.25
C ALA A 160 2.75 7.10 8.86
N SER A 161 2.69 5.91 8.25
CA SER A 161 1.74 4.87 8.64
C SER A 161 1.82 4.50 10.14
N GLY A 162 3.01 4.43 10.71
CA GLY A 162 3.19 4.16 12.15
C GLY A 162 2.70 5.30 13.04
N HIS A 163 2.92 6.57 12.64
CA HIS A 163 2.39 7.73 13.36
C HIS A 163 0.86 7.70 13.39
N LEU A 164 0.23 7.51 12.23
CA LEU A 164 -1.23 7.48 12.11
C LEU A 164 -1.85 6.36 12.97
N ARG A 165 -1.19 5.21 13.07
CA ARG A 165 -1.66 4.09 13.92
C ARG A 165 -1.46 4.37 15.39
N GLY A 166 -0.38 5.05 15.77
CA GLY A 166 -0.20 5.53 17.14
C GLY A 166 -1.31 6.51 17.56
N GLU A 167 -1.65 7.44 16.69
CA GLU A 167 -2.74 8.38 16.94
C GLU A 167 -4.12 7.68 16.93
N GLN A 168 -4.34 6.75 16.00
CA GLN A 168 -5.54 5.92 15.99
C GLN A 168 -5.70 5.14 17.28
N PHE A 169 -4.64 4.53 17.77
CA PHE A 169 -4.63 3.83 19.06
C PHE A 169 -4.98 4.77 20.22
N GLN A 170 -4.43 5.99 20.23
CA GLN A 170 -4.77 7.00 21.25
C GLN A 170 -6.25 7.38 21.21
N VAL A 171 -6.80 7.62 20.01
CA VAL A 171 -8.23 7.95 19.84
C VAL A 171 -9.12 6.79 20.30
N GLU A 172 -8.79 5.55 19.94
CA GLU A 172 -9.60 4.37 20.26
C GLU A 172 -9.54 4.00 21.74
N THR A 173 -8.39 4.14 22.37
CA THR A 173 -8.18 3.71 23.79
C THR A 173 -8.37 4.84 24.80
N GLY A 174 -8.31 6.09 24.37
CA GLY A 174 -8.30 7.27 25.25
C GLY A 174 -7.00 7.46 26.03
N VAL A 175 -5.91 6.78 25.65
CA VAL A 175 -4.58 7.02 26.26
C VAL A 175 -3.96 8.29 25.69
N LYS A 176 -2.98 8.84 26.40
CA LYS A 176 -2.16 9.97 25.95
C LYS A 176 -0.70 9.57 25.96
N MET A 177 -0.07 9.57 24.78
CA MET A 177 1.35 9.33 24.58
C MET A 177 1.98 10.50 23.84
N THR A 178 3.29 10.71 23.99
CA THR A 178 4.03 11.76 23.29
C THR A 178 4.63 11.19 22.00
N TYR A 179 4.31 11.79 20.86
CA TYR A 179 4.89 11.39 19.58
C TYR A 179 6.33 11.90 19.43
N VAL A 180 7.23 11.01 19.00
CA VAL A 180 8.64 11.31 18.68
C VAL A 180 8.92 10.94 17.23
N PRO A 181 9.18 11.91 16.35
CA PRO A 181 9.50 11.64 14.94
C PRO A 181 10.92 11.10 14.77
N TYR A 182 11.05 10.05 13.95
CA TYR A 182 12.32 9.49 13.49
C TYR A 182 12.44 9.67 11.97
N ARG A 183 13.65 9.53 11.43
CA ARG A 183 13.91 9.68 9.99
C ARG A 183 13.30 8.54 9.17
N ASP A 184 13.34 7.32 9.70
CA ASP A 184 12.89 6.08 9.04
C ASP A 184 12.49 5.00 10.06
N GLY A 185 11.90 3.88 9.58
CA GLY A 185 11.47 2.77 10.43
C GLY A 185 12.65 2.11 11.17
N GLY A 186 13.80 1.96 10.52
CA GLY A 186 14.98 1.35 11.13
C GLY A 186 15.46 2.15 12.35
N THR A 187 15.58 3.47 12.21
CA THR A 187 15.95 4.37 13.33
C THR A 187 14.88 4.40 14.42
N THR A 188 13.60 4.28 14.06
CA THR A 188 12.50 4.15 15.03
C THR A 188 12.67 2.89 15.89
N LEU A 189 12.92 1.73 15.26
CA LEU A 189 13.10 0.46 15.96
C LEU A 189 14.36 0.48 16.85
N LEU A 190 15.44 1.13 16.41
CA LEU A 190 16.63 1.32 17.26
C LEU A 190 16.33 2.18 18.48
N GLY A 191 15.56 3.27 18.34
CA GLY A 191 15.09 4.09 19.45
C GLY A 191 14.20 3.31 20.41
N LEU A 192 13.36 2.39 19.90
CA LEU A 192 12.54 1.51 20.71
C LEU A 192 13.40 0.49 21.50
N VAL A 193 14.44 -0.09 20.86
CA VAL A 193 15.40 -0.98 21.54
C VAL A 193 16.19 -0.23 22.61
N ALA A 194 16.62 1.00 22.34
CA ALA A 194 17.34 1.84 23.29
C ALA A 194 16.47 2.38 24.44
N ASN A 195 15.14 2.20 24.37
CA ASN A 195 14.16 2.75 25.31
C ASN A 195 14.05 4.30 25.29
N ASP A 196 14.48 4.94 24.21
CA ASP A 196 14.22 6.38 23.95
C ASP A 196 12.72 6.62 23.74
N ILE A 197 12.05 5.64 23.15
CA ILE A 197 10.60 5.50 23.04
C ILE A 197 10.17 4.15 23.62
N GLN A 198 8.96 4.07 24.14
CA GLN A 198 8.46 2.86 24.79
C GLN A 198 7.49 2.06 23.93
N VAL A 199 6.88 2.70 22.91
CA VAL A 199 5.86 2.14 22.06
C VAL A 199 6.17 2.47 20.58
N SER A 200 5.87 1.53 19.68
CA SER A 200 5.88 1.80 18.23
C SER A 200 4.86 0.94 17.51
N PHE A 201 4.40 1.44 16.37
CA PHE A 201 3.59 0.70 15.40
C PHE A 201 4.41 0.56 14.12
N ASP A 202 4.83 -0.66 13.80
CA ASP A 202 5.63 -0.92 12.62
C ASP A 202 5.09 -2.14 11.85
N THR A 203 5.58 -2.38 10.64
CA THR A 203 5.24 -3.58 9.89
C THR A 203 5.98 -4.80 10.47
N LEU A 204 5.33 -5.95 10.51
CA LEU A 204 5.96 -7.17 11.03
C LEU A 204 7.27 -7.52 10.30
N PRO A 205 7.37 -7.48 8.96
CA PRO A 205 8.63 -7.77 8.27
C PRO A 205 9.80 -6.90 8.71
N GLY A 206 9.55 -5.61 9.01
CA GLY A 206 10.58 -4.67 9.47
C GLY A 206 11.12 -4.98 10.87
N SER A 207 10.31 -5.59 11.72
CA SER A 207 10.61 -5.78 13.16
C SER A 207 10.85 -7.25 13.57
N ILE A 208 10.51 -8.23 12.72
CA ILE A 208 10.48 -9.65 13.09
C ILE A 208 11.83 -10.19 13.61
N ALA A 209 12.94 -9.72 13.08
CA ALA A 209 14.26 -10.14 13.55
C ALA A 209 14.50 -9.71 15.00
N MET A 210 14.21 -8.45 15.32
CA MET A 210 14.37 -7.90 16.69
C MET A 210 13.39 -8.54 17.68
N ILE A 211 12.19 -8.92 17.23
CA ILE A 211 11.21 -9.65 18.04
C ILE A 211 11.77 -11.05 18.38
N ARG A 212 12.27 -11.80 17.38
CA ARG A 212 12.85 -13.14 17.56
C ARG A 212 14.09 -13.14 18.46
N GLU A 213 14.87 -12.07 18.43
CA GLU A 213 16.02 -11.85 19.29
C GLU A 213 15.63 -11.40 20.73
N GLY A 214 14.35 -11.19 20.99
CA GLY A 214 13.87 -10.70 22.29
C GLY A 214 14.21 -9.23 22.60
N LYS A 215 14.72 -8.49 21.58
CA LYS A 215 15.03 -7.06 21.73
C LYS A 215 13.78 -6.18 21.74
N LEU A 216 12.69 -6.67 21.18
CA LEU A 216 11.37 -6.02 21.15
C LEU A 216 10.31 -7.01 21.58
N LYS A 217 9.28 -6.51 22.28
CA LYS A 217 8.10 -7.29 22.64
C LYS A 217 6.94 -6.89 21.74
N ILE A 218 6.31 -7.87 21.11
CA ILE A 218 5.09 -7.70 20.33
C ILE A 218 3.86 -7.97 21.22
N LEU A 219 2.87 -7.07 21.19
CA LEU A 219 1.64 -7.20 21.98
C LEU A 219 0.44 -7.61 21.13
N ALA A 220 0.36 -7.18 19.88
CA ALA A 220 -0.73 -7.54 18.98
C ALA A 220 -0.38 -7.30 17.51
N VAL A 221 -1.14 -7.95 16.60
CA VAL A 221 -1.14 -7.72 15.15
C VAL A 221 -2.43 -7.02 14.72
N SER A 222 -2.36 -6.20 13.67
CA SER A 222 -3.51 -5.41 13.17
C SER A 222 -4.41 -6.14 12.18
N THR A 223 -4.10 -7.37 11.83
CA THR A 223 -4.91 -8.18 10.90
C THR A 223 -6.16 -8.74 11.57
N PRO A 224 -7.24 -9.03 10.82
CA PRO A 224 -8.46 -9.63 11.38
C PRO A 224 -8.22 -11.00 12.02
N GLN A 225 -7.22 -11.74 11.54
CA GLN A 225 -6.80 -13.05 12.07
C GLN A 225 -5.35 -12.97 12.51
N ARG A 226 -4.95 -13.88 13.41
CA ARG A 226 -3.55 -14.02 13.84
C ARG A 226 -2.66 -14.33 12.65
N TRP A 227 -1.45 -13.78 12.69
CA TRP A 227 -0.56 -13.86 11.53
C TRP A 227 0.31 -15.12 11.58
N PHE A 228 0.49 -15.74 10.43
CA PHE A 228 1.17 -17.04 10.30
C PHE A 228 2.64 -17.04 10.77
N LEU A 229 3.32 -15.90 10.80
CA LEU A 229 4.69 -15.79 11.29
C LEU A 229 4.79 -15.65 12.82
N VAL A 230 3.68 -15.29 13.47
CA VAL A 230 3.57 -15.06 14.93
C VAL A 230 2.18 -15.51 15.44
N PRO A 231 1.83 -16.80 15.25
CA PRO A 231 0.48 -17.30 15.54
C PRO A 231 0.09 -17.24 17.01
N GLU A 232 1.07 -17.11 17.90
CA GLU A 232 0.87 -16.92 19.35
C GLU A 232 0.40 -15.51 19.71
N VAL A 233 0.64 -14.52 18.82
CA VAL A 233 0.33 -13.11 19.08
C VAL A 233 -1.14 -12.84 18.77
N PRO A 234 -1.91 -12.26 19.71
CA PRO A 234 -3.32 -11.94 19.49
C PRO A 234 -3.47 -10.82 18.45
N THR A 235 -4.66 -10.75 17.85
CA THR A 235 -5.04 -9.59 17.03
C THR A 235 -5.46 -8.42 17.92
N MET A 236 -5.44 -7.20 17.36
CA MET A 236 -6.01 -6.03 18.03
C MET A 236 -7.50 -6.20 18.32
N THR A 237 -8.23 -6.90 17.43
CA THR A 237 -9.65 -7.24 17.64
C THR A 237 -9.84 -8.18 18.83
N GLU A 238 -9.04 -9.26 18.97
CA GLU A 238 -9.05 -10.14 20.14
C GLU A 238 -8.71 -9.38 21.43
N ALA A 239 -7.88 -8.35 21.33
CA ALA A 239 -7.53 -7.49 22.46
C ALA A 239 -8.60 -6.44 22.80
N GLY A 240 -9.69 -6.34 22.02
CA GLY A 240 -10.79 -5.39 22.25
C GLY A 240 -10.64 -4.04 21.54
N TYR A 241 -9.71 -3.92 20.56
CA TYR A 241 -9.41 -2.68 19.84
C TYR A 241 -9.40 -2.92 18.32
N PRO A 242 -10.58 -3.08 17.68
CA PRO A 242 -10.68 -3.53 16.28
C PRO A 242 -10.32 -2.45 15.22
N GLY A 243 -10.09 -1.20 15.62
CA GLY A 243 -9.91 -0.09 14.68
C GLY A 243 -8.60 -0.10 13.89
N LEU A 244 -7.55 -0.77 14.37
CA LEU A 244 -6.26 -0.79 13.70
C LEU A 244 -6.28 -1.68 12.47
N VAL A 245 -5.90 -1.11 11.31
CA VAL A 245 -5.89 -1.81 10.01
C VAL A 245 -4.48 -2.21 9.58
N SER A 246 -4.39 -3.33 8.84
CA SER A 246 -3.15 -3.83 8.24
C SER A 246 -2.62 -2.88 7.15
N GLN A 247 -1.36 -3.07 6.76
CA GLN A 247 -0.84 -2.48 5.53
C GLN A 247 -1.14 -3.41 4.36
N TRP A 248 -1.75 -2.88 3.33
CA TRP A 248 -1.89 -3.59 2.07
C TRP A 248 -1.36 -2.75 0.91
N ILE A 249 -1.01 -3.43 -0.17
CA ILE A 249 -0.44 -2.82 -1.38
C ILE A 249 -1.39 -3.10 -2.53
N GLY A 250 -1.75 -2.05 -3.25
CA GLY A 250 -2.60 -2.11 -4.44
C GLY A 250 -1.91 -1.62 -5.70
N ALA A 251 -2.42 -2.05 -6.84
CA ALA A 251 -2.06 -1.56 -8.15
C ALA A 251 -3.21 -0.72 -8.74
N TYR A 252 -2.86 0.38 -9.40
CA TYR A 252 -3.82 1.37 -9.91
C TYR A 252 -3.39 1.88 -11.27
N VAL A 253 -4.36 2.20 -12.13
CA VAL A 253 -4.14 2.88 -13.41
C VAL A 253 -4.89 4.20 -13.43
N ARG A 254 -4.52 5.10 -14.36
CA ARG A 254 -5.25 6.35 -14.52
C ARG A 254 -6.71 6.08 -14.91
N THR A 255 -7.63 6.80 -14.31
CA THR A 255 -9.06 6.77 -14.67
C THR A 255 -9.23 7.18 -16.15
N GLY A 256 -10.07 6.45 -16.87
CA GLY A 256 -10.23 6.58 -18.32
C GLY A 256 -9.36 5.61 -19.13
N THR A 257 -8.57 4.73 -18.49
CA THR A 257 -7.90 3.61 -19.16
C THR A 257 -8.94 2.75 -19.90
N PRO A 258 -8.72 2.40 -21.20
CA PRO A 258 -9.65 1.56 -21.97
C PRO A 258 -9.98 0.26 -21.24
N ALA A 259 -11.25 -0.14 -21.30
CA ALA A 259 -11.74 -1.32 -20.60
C ALA A 259 -10.94 -2.59 -20.93
N ASP A 260 -10.63 -2.82 -22.21
CA ASP A 260 -9.85 -3.97 -22.65
C ASP A 260 -8.43 -4.00 -22.05
N ALA A 261 -7.79 -2.84 -21.87
CA ALA A 261 -6.48 -2.73 -21.26
C ALA A 261 -6.57 -3.00 -19.75
N LEU A 262 -7.57 -2.42 -19.08
CA LEU A 262 -7.82 -2.65 -17.65
C LEU A 262 -8.10 -4.14 -17.38
N ASP A 263 -8.99 -4.76 -18.15
CA ASP A 263 -9.35 -6.17 -18.01
C ASP A 263 -8.16 -7.10 -18.21
N LYS A 264 -7.28 -6.79 -19.17
CA LYS A 264 -6.05 -7.58 -19.38
C LYS A 264 -5.09 -7.45 -18.21
N LEU A 265 -4.89 -6.24 -17.67
CA LEU A 265 -4.08 -6.02 -16.47
C LEU A 265 -4.65 -6.76 -15.26
N VAL A 266 -5.95 -6.63 -15.02
CA VAL A 266 -6.63 -7.31 -13.89
C VAL A 266 -6.41 -8.82 -13.98
N ARG A 267 -6.70 -9.42 -15.15
CA ARG A 267 -6.51 -10.87 -15.36
C ARG A 267 -5.06 -11.31 -15.15
N ALA A 268 -4.11 -10.61 -15.78
CA ALA A 268 -2.70 -10.96 -15.68
C ALA A 268 -2.17 -10.83 -14.25
N PHE A 269 -2.54 -9.77 -13.53
CA PHE A 269 -2.10 -9.59 -12.15
C PHE A 269 -2.76 -10.59 -11.20
N GLN A 270 -4.06 -10.85 -11.34
CA GLN A 270 -4.72 -11.86 -10.53
C GLN A 270 -4.18 -13.27 -10.79
N GLU A 271 -3.86 -13.61 -12.05
CA GLU A 271 -3.24 -14.88 -12.40
C GLU A 271 -1.81 -14.99 -11.83
N ALA A 272 -1.01 -13.91 -11.94
CA ALA A 272 0.30 -13.86 -11.31
C ALA A 272 0.23 -14.09 -9.78
N LEU A 273 -0.77 -13.53 -9.12
CA LEU A 273 -0.97 -13.68 -7.67
C LEU A 273 -1.51 -15.06 -7.25
N ARG A 274 -2.06 -15.85 -8.20
CA ARG A 274 -2.43 -17.25 -7.96
C ARG A 274 -1.25 -18.20 -8.10
N ASP A 275 -0.18 -17.79 -8.76
CA ASP A 275 1.01 -18.62 -8.99
C ASP A 275 1.65 -19.02 -7.64
N PRO A 276 1.87 -20.35 -7.40
CA PRO A 276 2.47 -20.81 -6.14
C PRO A 276 3.85 -20.22 -5.84
N LYS A 277 4.67 -19.98 -6.88
CA LYS A 277 6.01 -19.38 -6.71
C LYS A 277 5.93 -17.92 -6.26
N VAL A 278 4.95 -17.16 -6.78
CA VAL A 278 4.69 -15.78 -6.37
C VAL A 278 4.23 -15.76 -4.91
N LYS A 279 3.28 -16.61 -4.55
CA LYS A 279 2.81 -16.76 -3.15
C LYS A 279 3.94 -17.10 -2.20
N GLU A 280 4.78 -18.08 -2.58
CA GLU A 280 5.94 -18.47 -1.78
C GLU A 280 6.91 -17.30 -1.55
N GLN A 281 7.19 -16.50 -2.60
CA GLN A 281 8.07 -15.34 -2.48
C GLN A 281 7.47 -14.30 -1.52
N PHE A 282 6.16 -14.01 -1.61
CA PHE A 282 5.50 -13.10 -0.68
C PHE A 282 5.50 -13.63 0.75
N THR A 283 5.19 -14.91 0.95
CA THR A 283 5.22 -15.55 2.27
C THR A 283 6.60 -15.46 2.92
N LYS A 284 7.69 -15.67 2.16
CA LYS A 284 9.07 -15.51 2.65
C LYS A 284 9.38 -14.09 3.11
N LEU A 285 8.73 -13.09 2.51
CA LEU A 285 8.83 -11.69 2.90
C LEU A 285 7.84 -11.28 4.01
N GLY A 286 7.02 -12.21 4.51
CA GLY A 286 6.03 -11.95 5.55
C GLY A 286 4.74 -11.31 5.05
N PHE A 287 4.44 -11.45 3.76
CA PHE A 287 3.19 -10.97 3.17
C PHE A 287 2.21 -12.12 2.90
N GLU A 288 0.93 -11.85 3.03
CA GLU A 288 -0.15 -12.67 2.50
C GLU A 288 -0.59 -12.15 1.14
N THR A 289 -0.73 -13.05 0.17
CA THR A 289 -1.19 -12.71 -1.19
C THR A 289 -2.71 -12.63 -1.23
N LEU A 290 -3.28 -11.53 -1.69
CA LEU A 290 -4.74 -11.33 -1.72
C LEU A 290 -5.34 -11.55 -3.11
N GLY A 291 -4.97 -10.78 -4.11
CA GLY A 291 -5.51 -10.86 -5.47
C GLY A 291 -6.95 -10.34 -5.60
N HIS A 292 -7.39 -9.46 -4.69
CA HIS A 292 -8.73 -8.85 -4.76
C HIS A 292 -8.84 -7.97 -6.00
N GLY A 293 -9.95 -8.11 -6.75
CA GLY A 293 -10.20 -7.35 -7.96
C GLY A 293 -10.53 -5.87 -7.73
N PRO A 294 -10.80 -5.12 -8.81
CA PRO A 294 -10.98 -3.67 -8.76
C PRO A 294 -12.06 -3.20 -7.78
N GLU A 295 -13.21 -3.89 -7.75
CA GLU A 295 -14.33 -3.47 -6.90
C GLU A 295 -14.04 -3.66 -5.42
N GLN A 296 -13.51 -4.81 -5.02
CA GLN A 296 -13.12 -5.08 -3.63
C GLN A 296 -12.02 -4.11 -3.17
N THR A 297 -11.04 -3.80 -4.07
CA THR A 297 -9.97 -2.85 -3.78
C THR A 297 -10.54 -1.44 -3.59
N ARG A 298 -11.51 -1.03 -4.43
CA ARG A 298 -12.18 0.28 -4.32
C ARG A 298 -12.95 0.39 -3.01
N GLN A 299 -13.75 -0.61 -2.69
CA GLN A 299 -14.54 -0.63 -1.47
C GLN A 299 -13.63 -0.51 -0.23
N ARG A 300 -12.59 -1.33 -0.15
CA ARG A 300 -11.62 -1.28 0.96
C ARG A 300 -10.97 0.09 1.10
N LEU A 301 -10.57 0.70 -0.03
CA LEU A 301 -9.96 2.04 -0.02
C LEU A 301 -10.95 3.11 0.48
N GLN A 302 -12.23 3.03 0.08
CA GLN A 302 -13.27 3.96 0.52
C GLN A 302 -13.56 3.84 2.02
N GLU A 303 -13.70 2.62 2.52
CA GLU A 303 -13.90 2.34 3.95
C GLU A 303 -12.74 2.89 4.80
N GLU A 304 -11.50 2.65 4.37
CA GLU A 304 -10.32 3.17 5.06
C GLU A 304 -10.19 4.70 4.94
N THR A 305 -10.59 5.30 3.81
CA THR A 305 -10.60 6.77 3.65
C THR A 305 -11.55 7.43 4.65
N GLU A 306 -12.73 6.87 4.85
CA GLU A 306 -13.70 7.38 5.82
C GLU A 306 -13.25 7.15 7.27
N MET A 307 -12.62 6.01 7.55
CA MET A 307 -12.00 5.73 8.85
C MET A 307 -10.91 6.77 9.16
N TRP A 308 -10.00 7.04 8.22
CA TRP A 308 -8.92 8.02 8.42
C TRP A 308 -9.45 9.43 8.55
N ARG A 309 -10.49 9.80 7.82
CA ARG A 309 -11.15 11.11 8.00
C ARG A 309 -11.55 11.34 9.45
N LYS A 310 -12.19 10.34 10.07
CA LYS A 310 -12.63 10.41 11.48
C LYS A 310 -11.45 10.46 12.44
N THR A 311 -10.46 9.59 12.24
CA THR A 311 -9.28 9.47 13.10
C THR A 311 -8.44 10.75 13.08
N ILE A 312 -8.12 11.27 11.90
CA ILE A 312 -7.30 12.48 11.72
C ILE A 312 -8.00 13.70 12.32
N ALA A 313 -9.32 13.82 12.13
CA ALA A 313 -10.11 14.88 12.74
C ALA A 313 -10.11 14.80 14.28
N ALA A 314 -10.28 13.61 14.85
CA ALA A 314 -10.28 13.38 16.29
C ALA A 314 -8.90 13.61 16.94
N ALA A 315 -7.83 13.21 16.25
CA ALA A 315 -6.46 13.38 16.72
C ALA A 315 -5.90 14.80 16.49
N GLY A 316 -6.58 15.63 15.68
CA GLY A 316 -6.13 16.98 15.36
C GLY A 316 -4.84 17.05 14.53
N ILE A 317 -4.53 15.97 13.79
CA ILE A 317 -3.30 15.87 12.96
C ILE A 317 -3.44 16.81 11.76
N LYS A 318 -2.43 17.66 11.56
CA LYS A 318 -2.26 18.47 10.35
C LYS A 318 -0.82 18.33 9.86
N ILE A 319 -0.65 18.16 8.56
CA ILE A 319 0.64 18.26 7.88
C ILE A 319 0.53 19.52 7.00
N GLU A 320 1.41 20.46 7.25
CA GLU A 320 1.52 21.68 6.43
C GLU A 320 2.12 21.41 5.06
#